data_3117fed15f715ea7cb9ef39f434bae05
#
_entry.id   3117fed15f715ea7cb9ef39f434bae05
#
_cell.length_a   1.000
_cell.length_b   1.000
_cell.length_c   1.000
_cell.angle_alpha   90.00
_cell.angle_beta   90.00
_cell.angle_gamma   90.00
#
_symmetry.space_group_name_H-M   'P 1'
#
loop_
_entity.id
_entity.type
_entity.pdbx_description
1 polymer ?
#
loop_
_entity_poly.entity_id
_entity_poly.type
_entity_poly.pdbx_seq_one_letter_code
_entity_poly.pdbx_strand_id
1 'polypeptide(L)'
;MKTVFLLSAFLLAFLCCNNSVAPETPPKTYDFSAVDNYLEENLGVYQDSVLVLVSQNGRVIYQKEVNLTTGTNRLIASASKWLSGAVIMALVDEKKLALTDTVGKFLPIFTKYGKGNITIRQLFSHTAGFPGDSPEKFEYRRDLTLAQAVDSIAVYTKLTNPPGKAFNYGSASMHVAGRIAELVSGQSWQKLFNEKVAVPCGMQATYLLTSLKNPLIAGGARTSARDYLNFLEMINQKGVFKGKRVLSEQAITEMLSDQTAGATIQGTPYPTNPYSPHPTTGVRYGIGNWRDVVDASGKALETSSPGLFGAHPWQDSKNNVTGIIFTRTTTRQSATTSLKIREMIRAIVEK
;
A
#
# COMPACT_ATOMS: atom_id res chain seq x y z
N MET A 1 72.99 -34.00 -29.37
CA MET A 1 71.86 -33.06 -29.31
C MET A 1 71.13 -33.38 -28.02
N LYS A 2 71.30 -32.52 -26.98
CA LYS A 2 70.66 -32.67 -25.64
C LYS A 2 69.54 -31.61 -25.56
N THR A 3 68.32 -32.09 -25.49
CA THR A 3 67.12 -31.21 -25.34
C THR A 3 66.88 -30.95 -23.87
N VAL A 4 66.94 -29.69 -23.49
CA VAL A 4 66.61 -29.19 -22.11
C VAL A 4 65.15 -28.85 -22.06
N PHE A 5 64.39 -29.52 -21.18
CA PHE A 5 63.02 -29.10 -20.81
C PHE A 5 63.04 -28.06 -19.66
N LEU A 6 62.55 -26.85 -19.94
CA LEU A 6 62.28 -25.88 -18.90
C LEU A 6 60.85 -26.11 -18.31
N LEU A 7 60.79 -26.40 -17.03
CA LEU A 7 59.55 -26.48 -16.26
C LEU A 7 59.27 -25.07 -15.71
N SER A 8 58.20 -24.42 -16.21
CA SER A 8 57.71 -23.16 -15.65
C SER A 8 56.72 -23.47 -14.53
N ALA A 9 57.06 -23.18 -13.29
CA ALA A 9 56.16 -23.26 -12.15
C ALA A 9 55.29 -22.01 -12.11
N PHE A 10 53.98 -22.15 -12.31
CA PHE A 10 52.97 -21.10 -12.07
C PHE A 10 52.60 -21.08 -10.59
N LEU A 11 53.02 -20.02 -9.88
CA LEU A 11 52.63 -19.76 -8.52
C LEU A 11 51.23 -19.11 -8.55
N LEU A 12 50.15 -19.84 -8.19
CA LEU A 12 48.83 -19.27 -7.93
C LEU A 12 48.83 -18.61 -6.54
N ALA A 13 48.87 -17.30 -6.51
CA ALA A 13 48.63 -16.56 -5.30
C ALA A 13 47.09 -16.54 -4.99
N PHE A 14 46.65 -17.30 -4.00
CA PHE A 14 45.31 -17.18 -3.45
C PHE A 14 45.24 -15.87 -2.66
N LEU A 15 44.60 -14.84 -3.23
CA LEU A 15 44.12 -13.67 -2.45
C LEU A 15 42.95 -14.13 -1.60
N CYS A 16 43.15 -14.44 -0.34
CA CYS A 16 42.07 -14.50 0.67
C CYS A 16 41.53 -13.08 0.87
N CYS A 17 40.42 -12.73 0.22
CA CYS A 17 39.61 -11.60 0.63
C CYS A 17 39.02 -11.88 2.01
N ASN A 18 39.68 -11.46 3.07
CA ASN A 18 39.05 -11.33 4.38
C ASN A 18 38.00 -10.23 4.30
N ASN A 19 36.74 -10.60 4.00
CA ASN A 19 35.61 -9.74 4.29
C ASN A 19 35.46 -9.64 5.81
N SER A 20 36.14 -8.69 6.42
CA SER A 20 35.84 -8.29 7.79
C SER A 20 34.44 -7.69 7.77
N VAL A 21 33.43 -8.48 8.19
CA VAL A 21 32.09 -7.95 8.51
C VAL A 21 32.33 -6.99 9.66
N ALA A 22 32.07 -5.69 9.44
CA ALA A 22 32.11 -4.71 10.49
C ALA A 22 31.19 -5.19 11.63
N PRO A 23 31.61 -5.04 12.90
CA PRO A 23 30.78 -5.47 14.02
C PRO A 23 29.42 -4.76 13.92
N GLU A 24 28.33 -5.56 13.84
CA GLU A 24 26.98 -5.01 13.88
C GLU A 24 26.82 -4.24 15.18
N THR A 25 26.50 -2.95 15.09
CA THR A 25 26.12 -2.16 16.25
C THR A 25 24.97 -2.85 16.96
N PRO A 26 25.04 -3.04 18.29
CA PRO A 26 23.96 -3.70 19.02
C PRO A 26 22.64 -2.94 18.74
N PRO A 27 21.54 -3.67 18.56
CA PRO A 27 20.26 -3.05 18.24
C PRO A 27 19.86 -2.08 19.35
N LYS A 28 19.41 -0.88 18.94
CA LYS A 28 18.88 0.12 19.87
C LYS A 28 17.68 -0.48 20.58
N THR A 29 17.67 -0.42 21.91
CA THR A 29 16.52 -0.80 22.73
C THR A 29 15.71 0.45 23.06
N TYR A 30 14.40 0.30 23.04
CA TYR A 30 13.45 1.39 23.28
C TYR A 30 12.57 1.07 24.48
N ASP A 31 12.21 2.09 25.26
CA ASP A 31 11.21 1.98 26.31
C ASP A 31 9.84 2.41 25.75
N PHE A 32 8.92 1.44 25.62
CA PHE A 32 7.55 1.65 25.16
C PHE A 32 6.52 1.64 26.30
N SER A 33 6.94 1.72 27.57
CA SER A 33 6.02 1.72 28.72
C SER A 33 4.95 2.79 28.65
N ALA A 34 5.29 3.97 28.14
CA ALA A 34 4.30 5.04 27.93
C ALA A 34 3.24 4.67 26.88
N VAL A 35 3.60 3.90 25.84
CA VAL A 35 2.65 3.40 24.82
C VAL A 35 1.77 2.31 25.44
N ASP A 36 2.35 1.42 26.25
CA ASP A 36 1.58 0.39 26.96
C ASP A 36 0.52 1.00 27.88
N ASN A 37 0.90 1.97 28.71
CA ASN A 37 -0.02 2.66 29.60
C ASN A 37 -1.13 3.36 28.82
N TYR A 38 -0.79 4.09 27.76
CA TYR A 38 -1.78 4.76 26.91
C TYR A 38 -2.75 3.78 26.25
N LEU A 39 -2.28 2.63 25.82
CA LEU A 39 -3.12 1.56 25.26
C LEU A 39 -4.09 1.01 26.30
N GLU A 40 -3.61 0.73 27.53
CA GLU A 40 -4.43 0.21 28.63
C GLU A 40 -5.53 1.19 29.04
N GLU A 41 -5.21 2.48 29.14
CA GLU A 41 -6.17 3.55 29.45
C GLU A 41 -7.24 3.74 28.34
N ASN A 42 -6.94 3.31 27.11
CA ASN A 42 -7.81 3.51 25.93
C ASN A 42 -8.36 2.21 25.33
N LEU A 43 -8.29 1.09 26.02
CA LEU A 43 -8.75 -0.23 25.50
C LEU A 43 -10.24 -0.18 25.09
N GLY A 44 -11.08 0.55 25.81
CA GLY A 44 -12.50 0.72 25.49
C GLY A 44 -12.73 1.32 24.10
N VAL A 45 -11.86 2.22 23.62
CA VAL A 45 -11.92 2.77 22.25
C VAL A 45 -11.76 1.66 21.22
N TYR A 46 -11.01 0.62 21.52
CA TYR A 46 -10.73 -0.53 20.66
C TYR A 46 -11.65 -1.73 20.89
N GLN A 47 -12.74 -1.54 21.72
CA GLN A 47 -13.61 -2.64 22.12
C GLN A 47 -12.80 -3.81 22.69
N ASP A 48 -11.86 -3.48 23.57
CA ASP A 48 -10.94 -4.40 24.25
C ASP A 48 -10.15 -5.32 23.31
N SER A 49 -9.96 -4.90 22.06
CA SER A 49 -9.29 -5.72 21.06
C SER A 49 -8.39 -4.86 20.18
N VAL A 50 -7.10 -4.89 20.46
CA VAL A 50 -6.07 -4.15 19.71
C VAL A 50 -4.80 -4.98 19.54
N LEU A 51 -4.21 -4.87 18.37
CA LEU A 51 -2.85 -5.30 18.08
C LEU A 51 -2.08 -4.09 17.58
N VAL A 52 -0.91 -3.85 18.13
CA VAL A 52 0.09 -2.92 17.59
C VAL A 52 1.35 -3.71 17.27
N LEU A 53 1.81 -3.62 16.04
CA LEU A 53 3.04 -4.27 15.58
C LEU A 53 3.89 -3.25 14.83
N VAL A 54 5.12 -3.03 15.30
CA VAL A 54 6.04 -2.02 14.76
C VAL A 54 7.40 -2.64 14.50
N SER A 55 7.95 -2.33 13.35
CA SER A 55 9.29 -2.72 12.95
C SER A 55 10.13 -1.49 12.61
N GLN A 56 11.42 -1.59 12.87
CA GLN A 56 12.43 -0.63 12.43
C GLN A 56 13.56 -1.38 11.74
N ASN A 57 13.95 -0.96 10.56
CA ASN A 57 15.00 -1.61 9.77
C ASN A 57 14.78 -3.13 9.60
N GLY A 58 13.52 -3.57 9.42
CA GLY A 58 13.16 -4.98 9.24
C GLY A 58 13.15 -5.81 10.54
N ARG A 59 13.30 -5.20 11.71
CA ARG A 59 13.26 -5.87 13.01
C ARG A 59 12.08 -5.36 13.83
N VAL A 60 11.28 -6.26 14.39
CA VAL A 60 10.19 -5.89 15.29
C VAL A 60 10.81 -5.25 16.55
N ILE A 61 10.40 -3.99 16.82
CA ILE A 61 10.82 -3.21 17.99
C ILE A 61 9.71 -3.07 19.02
N TYR A 62 8.44 -3.23 18.61
CA TYR A 62 7.30 -3.18 19.54
C TYR A 62 6.17 -4.11 19.06
N GLN A 63 5.57 -4.84 19.98
CA GLN A 63 4.42 -5.69 19.76
C GLN A 63 3.55 -5.72 21.01
N LYS A 64 2.27 -5.35 20.87
CA LYS A 64 1.25 -5.47 21.92
C LYS A 64 0.03 -6.17 21.35
N GLU A 65 -0.42 -7.20 22.00
CA GLU A 65 -1.57 -8.03 21.61
C GLU A 65 -2.61 -8.07 22.73
N VAL A 66 -3.81 -7.60 22.44
CA VAL A 66 -4.97 -7.70 23.35
C VAL A 66 -6.14 -8.24 22.54
N ASN A 67 -6.53 -9.49 22.79
CA ASN A 67 -7.63 -10.19 22.10
C ASN A 67 -7.51 -10.25 20.56
N LEU A 68 -6.35 -9.91 20.02
CA LEU A 68 -5.92 -10.07 18.62
C LEU A 68 -4.47 -10.49 18.63
N THR A 69 -4.07 -11.31 17.67
CA THR A 69 -2.68 -11.74 17.49
C THR A 69 -2.12 -11.25 16.14
N THR A 70 -0.80 -11.24 16.01
CA THR A 70 -0.12 -10.89 14.75
C THR A 70 -0.57 -11.77 13.58
N GLY A 71 -1.04 -12.99 13.85
CA GLY A 71 -1.58 -13.94 12.87
C GLY A 71 -3.09 -13.83 12.63
N THR A 72 -3.81 -13.00 13.40
CA THR A 72 -5.26 -12.86 13.21
C THR A 72 -5.58 -12.35 11.81
N ASN A 73 -6.21 -13.20 11.00
CA ASN A 73 -6.56 -12.89 9.61
C ASN A 73 -7.94 -12.22 9.55
N ARG A 74 -8.02 -11.01 8.98
CA ARG A 74 -9.25 -10.22 8.93
C ARG A 74 -9.36 -9.37 7.67
N LEU A 75 -10.59 -8.95 7.35
CA LEU A 75 -10.83 -7.94 6.32
C LEU A 75 -10.22 -6.60 6.74
N ILE A 76 -9.54 -5.94 5.81
CA ILE A 76 -8.80 -4.71 6.06
C ILE A 76 -9.40 -3.47 5.38
N ALA A 77 -10.54 -3.63 4.71
CA ALA A 77 -11.23 -2.56 3.99
C ALA A 77 -10.25 -1.73 3.12
N SER A 78 -10.30 -0.41 3.18
CA SER A 78 -9.49 0.50 2.34
C SER A 78 -7.98 0.31 2.48
N ALA A 79 -7.47 -0.36 3.52
CA ALA A 79 -6.06 -0.74 3.56
C ALA A 79 -5.65 -1.66 2.39
N SER A 80 -6.62 -2.26 1.70
CA SER A 80 -6.42 -2.98 0.44
C SER A 80 -5.92 -2.09 -0.71
N LYS A 81 -6.20 -0.77 -0.69
CA LYS A 81 -5.86 0.13 -1.79
C LYS A 81 -4.36 0.20 -2.04
N TRP A 82 -3.56 0.17 -0.98
CA TRP A 82 -2.10 0.20 -1.12
C TRP A 82 -1.58 -1.10 -1.73
N LEU A 83 -2.11 -2.24 -1.29
CA LEU A 83 -1.82 -3.54 -1.90
C LEU A 83 -2.20 -3.57 -3.38
N SER A 84 -3.38 -3.03 -3.72
CA SER A 84 -3.84 -2.94 -5.11
C SER A 84 -2.98 -1.99 -5.95
N GLY A 85 -2.52 -0.89 -5.36
CA GLY A 85 -1.57 0.03 -5.98
C GLY A 85 -0.27 -0.69 -6.37
N ALA A 86 0.24 -1.56 -5.51
CA ALA A 86 1.44 -2.35 -5.78
C ALA A 86 1.26 -3.30 -6.97
N VAL A 87 0.07 -3.89 -7.15
CA VAL A 87 -0.23 -4.71 -8.35
C VAL A 87 -0.13 -3.89 -9.62
N ILE A 88 -0.69 -2.67 -9.63
CA ILE A 88 -0.61 -1.78 -10.79
C ILE A 88 0.84 -1.38 -11.06
N MET A 89 1.60 -1.06 -10.01
CA MET A 89 3.01 -0.68 -10.18
C MET A 89 3.88 -1.85 -10.66
N ALA A 90 3.56 -3.08 -10.29
CA ALA A 90 4.21 -4.26 -10.85
C ALA A 90 3.97 -4.41 -12.37
N LEU A 91 2.75 -4.12 -12.84
CA LEU A 91 2.44 -4.12 -14.26
C LEU A 91 3.12 -2.95 -15.01
N VAL A 92 3.32 -1.81 -14.33
CA VAL A 92 4.11 -0.68 -14.86
C VAL A 92 5.58 -1.09 -15.01
N ASP A 93 6.17 -1.71 -13.99
CA ASP A 93 7.54 -2.24 -14.04
C ASP A 93 7.74 -3.25 -15.18
N GLU A 94 6.73 -4.08 -15.43
CA GLU A 94 6.71 -5.04 -16.54
C GLU A 94 6.43 -4.40 -17.90
N LYS A 95 6.22 -3.07 -17.96
CA LYS A 95 5.85 -2.32 -19.18
C LYS A 95 4.57 -2.82 -19.85
N LYS A 96 3.69 -3.48 -19.11
CA LYS A 96 2.37 -3.94 -19.58
C LYS A 96 1.34 -2.82 -19.63
N LEU A 97 1.54 -1.79 -18.79
CA LEU A 97 0.80 -0.53 -18.84
C LEU A 97 1.68 0.64 -18.35
N ALA A 98 1.26 1.85 -18.67
CA ALA A 98 1.86 3.07 -18.15
C ALA A 98 0.80 3.86 -17.34
N LEU A 99 1.22 4.62 -16.32
CA LEU A 99 0.31 5.47 -15.55
C LEU A 99 -0.37 6.54 -16.42
N THR A 100 0.23 6.88 -17.55
CA THR A 100 -0.30 7.82 -18.57
C THR A 100 -1.23 7.17 -19.60
N ASP A 101 -1.30 5.84 -19.65
CA ASP A 101 -2.23 5.15 -20.53
C ASP A 101 -3.66 5.54 -20.20
N THR A 102 -4.49 5.68 -21.25
CA THR A 102 -5.90 6.03 -21.08
C THR A 102 -6.76 4.77 -20.96
N VAL A 103 -7.87 4.89 -20.23
CA VAL A 103 -8.85 3.81 -20.04
C VAL A 103 -9.39 3.34 -21.41
N GLY A 104 -9.64 4.27 -22.33
CA GLY A 104 -10.15 3.95 -23.68
C GLY A 104 -9.23 3.07 -24.52
N LYS A 105 -7.92 3.07 -24.25
CA LYS A 105 -6.95 2.16 -24.88
C LYS A 105 -7.27 0.69 -24.60
N PHE A 106 -7.78 0.37 -23.41
CA PHE A 106 -8.04 -1.00 -22.95
C PHE A 106 -9.53 -1.35 -22.94
N LEU A 107 -10.39 -0.36 -22.71
CA LEU A 107 -11.83 -0.50 -22.52
C LEU A 107 -12.57 0.47 -23.45
N PRO A 108 -12.79 0.11 -24.73
CA PRO A 108 -13.45 0.99 -25.73
C PRO A 108 -14.84 1.47 -25.32
N ILE A 109 -15.54 0.71 -24.46
CA ILE A 109 -16.82 1.11 -23.89
C ILE A 109 -16.72 2.44 -23.13
N PHE A 110 -15.62 2.72 -22.46
CA PHE A 110 -15.41 4.00 -21.77
C PHE A 110 -15.31 5.17 -22.74
N THR A 111 -14.70 4.96 -23.91
CA THR A 111 -14.67 5.98 -24.98
C THR A 111 -16.07 6.27 -25.52
N LYS A 112 -16.87 5.22 -25.73
CA LYS A 112 -18.27 5.34 -26.19
C LYS A 112 -19.12 6.19 -25.23
N TYR A 113 -18.83 6.14 -23.92
CA TYR A 113 -19.57 6.89 -22.90
C TYR A 113 -18.80 8.12 -22.38
N GLY A 114 -17.85 8.66 -23.16
CA GLY A 114 -17.16 9.93 -22.88
C GLY A 114 -16.14 9.88 -21.74
N LYS A 115 -15.66 8.67 -21.35
CA LYS A 115 -14.75 8.44 -20.22
C LYS A 115 -13.40 7.86 -20.66
N GLY A 116 -13.16 7.77 -21.98
CA GLY A 116 -11.97 7.11 -22.53
C GLY A 116 -10.65 7.81 -22.18
N ASN A 117 -10.65 9.11 -21.95
CA ASN A 117 -9.44 9.92 -21.68
C ASN A 117 -8.97 9.87 -20.22
N ILE A 118 -9.68 9.19 -19.33
CA ILE A 118 -9.22 8.96 -17.95
C ILE A 118 -7.94 8.16 -18.00
N THR A 119 -6.92 8.55 -17.22
CA THR A 119 -5.64 7.84 -17.16
C THR A 119 -5.59 6.83 -15.99
N ILE A 120 -4.70 5.84 -16.10
CA ILE A 120 -4.46 4.87 -15.00
C ILE A 120 -4.06 5.61 -13.72
N ARG A 121 -3.22 6.65 -13.82
CA ARG A 121 -2.85 7.53 -12.71
C ARG A 121 -4.08 8.09 -12.00
N GLN A 122 -5.01 8.67 -12.77
CA GLN A 122 -6.24 9.28 -12.23
C GLN A 122 -7.17 8.26 -11.58
N LEU A 123 -7.18 7.01 -12.05
CA LEU A 123 -7.97 5.95 -11.42
C LEU A 123 -7.47 5.64 -9.99
N PHE A 124 -6.15 5.59 -9.79
CA PHE A 124 -5.56 5.23 -8.48
C PHE A 124 -5.32 6.43 -7.56
N SER A 125 -5.37 7.66 -8.07
CA SER A 125 -5.30 8.89 -7.27
C SER A 125 -6.67 9.46 -6.91
N HIS A 126 -7.77 8.78 -7.25
CA HIS A 126 -9.14 9.24 -7.02
C HIS A 126 -9.50 10.57 -7.73
N THR A 127 -8.80 10.88 -8.82
CA THR A 127 -9.02 12.09 -9.63
C THR A 127 -9.63 11.79 -11.01
N ALA A 128 -10.18 10.60 -11.21
CA ALA A 128 -10.79 10.15 -12.46
C ALA A 128 -12.10 10.88 -12.83
N GLY A 129 -12.66 11.65 -11.90
CA GLY A 129 -13.91 12.36 -12.08
C GLY A 129 -15.16 11.58 -11.67
N PHE A 130 -15.02 10.33 -11.19
CA PHE A 130 -16.14 9.56 -10.60
C PHE A 130 -16.56 10.13 -9.24
N PRO A 131 -17.81 9.87 -8.79
CA PRO A 131 -18.34 10.35 -7.51
C PRO A 131 -17.76 9.62 -6.27
N GLY A 132 -16.71 8.84 -6.43
CA GLY A 132 -16.14 7.95 -5.43
C GLY A 132 -16.60 6.51 -5.68
N ASP A 133 -17.65 6.05 -5.01
CA ASP A 133 -18.34 4.79 -5.35
C ASP A 133 -19.38 5.03 -6.44
N SER A 134 -19.72 4.00 -7.23
CA SER A 134 -20.85 4.09 -8.14
C SER A 134 -22.15 4.22 -7.35
N PRO A 135 -23.09 5.07 -7.76
CA PRO A 135 -24.39 5.18 -7.06
C PRO A 135 -25.10 3.83 -6.96
N GLU A 136 -25.00 3.02 -8.00
CA GLU A 136 -25.61 1.68 -8.09
C GLU A 136 -24.80 0.58 -7.40
N LYS A 137 -23.65 0.91 -6.80
CA LYS A 137 -22.79 0.00 -6.07
C LYS A 137 -22.33 -1.23 -6.86
N PHE A 138 -22.04 -1.07 -8.14
CA PHE A 138 -21.59 -2.16 -9.02
C PHE A 138 -20.35 -2.87 -8.48
N GLU A 139 -19.44 -2.14 -7.80
CA GLU A 139 -18.23 -2.67 -7.19
C GLU A 139 -18.51 -3.70 -6.10
N TYR A 140 -19.69 -3.65 -5.50
CA TYR A 140 -20.10 -4.50 -4.38
C TYR A 140 -21.02 -5.66 -4.79
N ARG A 141 -21.42 -5.72 -6.06
CA ARG A 141 -22.38 -6.71 -6.58
C ARG A 141 -21.72 -8.10 -6.68
N ARG A 142 -22.25 -9.07 -5.94
CA ARG A 142 -21.74 -10.45 -5.93
C ARG A 142 -22.20 -11.29 -7.12
N ASP A 143 -23.27 -10.89 -7.75
CA ASP A 143 -23.86 -11.53 -8.93
C ASP A 143 -23.14 -11.19 -10.23
N LEU A 144 -22.39 -10.07 -10.27
CA LEU A 144 -21.62 -9.65 -11.42
C LEU A 144 -20.21 -10.26 -11.42
N THR A 145 -19.61 -10.31 -12.60
CA THR A 145 -18.15 -10.43 -12.76
C THR A 145 -17.52 -9.04 -12.71
N LEU A 146 -16.19 -8.96 -12.47
CA LEU A 146 -15.46 -7.69 -12.52
C LEU A 146 -15.65 -6.98 -13.88
N ALA A 147 -15.65 -7.74 -14.97
CA ALA A 147 -15.91 -7.19 -16.30
C ALA A 147 -17.31 -6.56 -16.41
N GLN A 148 -18.36 -7.29 -16.00
CA GLN A 148 -19.73 -6.78 -16.02
C GLN A 148 -19.94 -5.58 -15.10
N ALA A 149 -19.33 -5.56 -13.92
CA ALA A 149 -19.38 -4.43 -13.01
C ALA A 149 -18.72 -3.20 -13.62
N VAL A 150 -17.56 -3.35 -14.25
CA VAL A 150 -16.83 -2.25 -14.91
C VAL A 150 -17.55 -1.75 -16.14
N ASP A 151 -18.13 -2.62 -16.95
CA ASP A 151 -18.97 -2.22 -18.09
C ASP A 151 -20.20 -1.44 -17.61
N SER A 152 -20.81 -1.87 -16.48
CA SER A 152 -21.92 -1.13 -15.87
C SER A 152 -21.49 0.25 -15.35
N ILE A 153 -20.30 0.37 -14.73
CA ILE A 153 -19.71 1.66 -14.34
C ILE A 153 -19.53 2.56 -15.57
N ALA A 154 -19.05 2.00 -16.69
CA ALA A 154 -18.90 2.77 -17.92
C ALA A 154 -20.22 3.34 -18.42
N VAL A 155 -21.28 2.56 -18.37
CA VAL A 155 -22.61 2.94 -18.91
C VAL A 155 -23.36 3.87 -17.95
N TYR A 156 -23.46 3.49 -16.69
CA TYR A 156 -24.44 4.11 -15.77
C TYR A 156 -23.82 5.13 -14.81
N THR A 157 -22.54 5.01 -14.44
CA THR A 157 -21.94 5.95 -13.50
C THR A 157 -21.48 7.21 -14.23
N LYS A 158 -22.14 8.34 -13.99
CA LYS A 158 -21.76 9.65 -14.57
C LYS A 158 -20.51 10.19 -13.86
N LEU A 159 -19.67 10.89 -14.62
CA LEU A 159 -18.60 11.70 -14.02
C LEU A 159 -19.23 12.94 -13.37
N THR A 160 -18.80 13.27 -12.16
CA THR A 160 -19.21 14.47 -11.43
C THR A 160 -18.29 15.66 -11.71
N ASN A 161 -17.09 15.36 -12.23
CA ASN A 161 -16.08 16.35 -12.58
C ASN A 161 -15.28 15.89 -13.80
N PRO A 162 -14.65 16.82 -14.53
CA PRO A 162 -13.67 16.45 -15.54
C PRO A 162 -12.49 15.70 -14.89
N PRO A 163 -11.91 14.68 -15.56
CA PRO A 163 -10.75 13.95 -15.07
C PRO A 163 -9.58 14.90 -14.70
N GLY A 164 -8.97 14.65 -13.55
CA GLY A 164 -7.85 15.44 -13.01
C GLY A 164 -8.25 16.70 -12.23
N LYS A 165 -9.54 17.07 -12.15
CA LYS A 165 -9.96 18.33 -11.52
C LYS A 165 -10.40 18.19 -10.06
N ALA A 166 -10.96 17.04 -9.69
CA ALA A 166 -11.44 16.83 -8.33
C ALA A 166 -11.00 15.47 -7.78
N PHE A 167 -10.68 15.45 -6.50
CA PHE A 167 -10.42 14.25 -5.72
C PHE A 167 -11.72 13.78 -5.07
N ASN A 168 -12.17 12.57 -5.44
CA ASN A 168 -13.31 11.88 -4.85
C ASN A 168 -12.92 10.47 -4.44
N TYR A 169 -12.68 10.27 -3.15
CA TYR A 169 -12.26 8.98 -2.62
C TYR A 169 -13.36 7.93 -2.72
N GLY A 170 -13.03 6.76 -3.23
CA GLY A 170 -14.00 5.64 -3.33
C GLY A 170 -13.44 4.41 -4.02
N SER A 171 -14.32 3.60 -4.58
CA SER A 171 -13.99 2.28 -5.12
C SER A 171 -14.12 2.19 -6.64
N ALA A 172 -14.99 3.00 -7.27
CA ALA A 172 -15.33 2.85 -8.68
C ALA A 172 -14.11 2.96 -9.61
N SER A 173 -13.28 3.98 -9.43
CA SER A 173 -12.08 4.17 -10.26
C SER A 173 -11.09 3.03 -10.13
N MET A 174 -10.81 2.55 -8.92
CA MET A 174 -9.90 1.42 -8.73
C MET A 174 -10.45 0.11 -9.31
N HIS A 175 -11.78 -0.04 -9.31
CA HIS A 175 -12.45 -1.19 -9.92
C HIS A 175 -12.19 -1.25 -11.43
N VAL A 176 -12.27 -0.10 -12.11
CA VAL A 176 -11.92 0.04 -13.55
C VAL A 176 -10.45 -0.36 -13.78
N ALA A 177 -9.53 0.13 -12.95
CA ALA A 177 -8.12 -0.22 -13.07
C ALA A 177 -7.84 -1.71 -12.81
N GLY A 178 -8.57 -2.33 -11.87
CA GLY A 178 -8.50 -3.77 -11.63
C GLY A 178 -8.87 -4.59 -12.86
N ARG A 179 -9.93 -4.17 -13.59
CA ARG A 179 -10.30 -4.83 -14.85
C ARG A 179 -9.25 -4.66 -15.94
N ILE A 180 -8.65 -3.47 -16.04
CA ILE A 180 -7.53 -3.24 -16.98
C ILE A 180 -6.34 -4.13 -16.62
N ALA A 181 -6.02 -4.28 -15.34
CA ALA A 181 -4.97 -5.18 -14.88
C ALA A 181 -5.22 -6.64 -15.30
N GLU A 182 -6.47 -7.14 -15.19
CA GLU A 182 -6.83 -8.47 -15.70
C GLU A 182 -6.63 -8.58 -17.21
N LEU A 183 -7.02 -7.58 -17.97
CA LEU A 183 -6.89 -7.58 -19.44
C LEU A 183 -5.44 -7.63 -19.89
N VAL A 184 -4.57 -6.79 -19.32
CA VAL A 184 -3.17 -6.72 -19.76
C VAL A 184 -2.31 -7.87 -19.24
N SER A 185 -2.76 -8.54 -18.18
CA SER A 185 -2.05 -9.70 -17.63
C SER A 185 -2.58 -11.04 -18.14
N GLY A 186 -3.82 -11.09 -18.63
CA GLY A 186 -4.52 -12.34 -18.96
C GLY A 186 -4.88 -13.19 -17.72
N GLN A 187 -4.84 -12.60 -16.52
CA GLN A 187 -5.06 -13.31 -15.25
C GLN A 187 -6.21 -12.70 -14.46
N SER A 188 -6.86 -13.52 -13.61
CA SER A 188 -7.81 -12.98 -12.63
C SER A 188 -7.08 -12.12 -11.59
N TRP A 189 -7.80 -11.13 -11.03
CA TRP A 189 -7.23 -10.23 -10.01
C TRP A 189 -6.52 -10.95 -8.87
N GLN A 190 -7.17 -11.98 -8.30
CA GLN A 190 -6.59 -12.72 -7.17
C GLN A 190 -5.28 -13.43 -7.56
N LYS A 191 -5.22 -14.03 -8.75
CA LYS A 191 -4.01 -14.69 -9.22
C LYS A 191 -2.90 -13.67 -9.44
N LEU A 192 -3.21 -12.55 -10.08
CA LEU A 192 -2.29 -11.46 -10.33
C LEU A 192 -1.75 -10.87 -9.02
N PHE A 193 -2.62 -10.60 -8.04
CA PHE A 193 -2.23 -10.12 -6.73
C PHE A 193 -1.29 -11.10 -6.02
N ASN A 194 -1.63 -12.39 -6.04
CA ASN A 194 -0.78 -13.42 -5.42
C ASN A 194 0.62 -13.45 -6.06
N GLU A 195 0.68 -13.43 -7.38
CA GLU A 195 1.95 -13.53 -8.12
C GLU A 195 2.82 -12.28 -7.94
N LYS A 196 2.22 -11.09 -7.98
CA LYS A 196 2.97 -9.82 -8.01
C LYS A 196 3.27 -9.25 -6.63
N VAL A 197 2.44 -9.56 -5.63
CA VAL A 197 2.54 -8.91 -4.31
C VAL A 197 2.58 -9.94 -3.18
N ALA A 198 1.54 -10.77 -3.04
CA ALA A 198 1.39 -11.57 -1.83
C ALA A 198 2.53 -12.59 -1.66
N VAL A 199 2.77 -13.43 -2.65
CA VAL A 199 3.83 -14.45 -2.59
C VAL A 199 5.23 -13.82 -2.47
N PRO A 200 5.60 -12.81 -3.30
CA PRO A 200 6.89 -12.14 -3.15
C PRO A 200 7.13 -11.50 -1.79
N CYS A 201 6.08 -10.98 -1.14
CA CYS A 201 6.15 -10.41 0.22
C CYS A 201 5.93 -11.45 1.33
N GLY A 202 5.82 -12.74 1.01
CA GLY A 202 5.57 -13.80 2.00
C GLY A 202 4.24 -13.65 2.73
N MET A 203 3.21 -13.15 2.06
CA MET A 203 1.89 -12.88 2.62
C MET A 203 0.89 -13.99 2.27
N GLN A 204 -0.01 -14.28 3.20
CA GLN A 204 -1.26 -14.99 2.94
C GLN A 204 -2.40 -13.97 2.93
N ALA A 205 -2.80 -13.54 1.74
CA ALA A 205 -3.83 -12.53 1.59
C ALA A 205 -4.77 -12.86 0.42
N THR A 206 -6.07 -12.55 0.59
CA THR A 206 -7.10 -12.85 -0.41
C THR A 206 -8.11 -11.73 -0.50
N TYR A 207 -8.67 -11.48 -1.70
CA TYR A 207 -9.76 -10.51 -1.92
C TYR A 207 -11.11 -11.23 -1.80
N LEU A 208 -11.70 -11.25 -0.60
CA LEU A 208 -12.90 -12.07 -0.27
C LEU A 208 -14.10 -11.28 0.24
N LEU A 209 -14.06 -9.94 0.30
CA LEU A 209 -15.19 -9.17 0.85
C LEU A 209 -16.48 -9.34 0.02
N THR A 210 -16.35 -9.35 -1.30
CA THR A 210 -17.48 -9.54 -2.22
C THR A 210 -17.52 -10.96 -2.77
N SER A 211 -16.88 -11.22 -3.91
CA SER A 211 -16.71 -12.54 -4.50
C SER A 211 -15.43 -12.60 -5.32
N LEU A 212 -14.93 -13.81 -5.60
CA LEU A 212 -13.79 -13.98 -6.50
C LEU A 212 -14.09 -13.57 -7.96
N LYS A 213 -15.37 -13.53 -8.34
CA LYS A 213 -15.80 -13.08 -9.68
C LYS A 213 -15.77 -11.57 -9.82
N ASN A 214 -16.08 -10.85 -8.72
CA ASN A 214 -16.08 -9.40 -8.65
C ASN A 214 -15.35 -8.96 -7.38
N PRO A 215 -14.03 -9.14 -7.31
CA PRO A 215 -13.27 -8.78 -6.13
C PRO A 215 -13.31 -7.26 -5.93
N LEU A 216 -13.60 -6.80 -4.72
CA LEU A 216 -13.58 -5.38 -4.40
C LEU A 216 -12.12 -4.89 -4.36
N ILE A 217 -11.64 -4.33 -5.48
CA ILE A 217 -10.24 -3.91 -5.67
C ILE A 217 -9.80 -2.91 -4.59
N ALA A 218 -10.67 -1.98 -4.24
CA ALA A 218 -10.39 -0.90 -3.30
C ALA A 218 -10.51 -1.27 -1.81
N GLY A 219 -11.01 -2.49 -1.50
CA GLY A 219 -11.38 -2.75 -0.10
C GLY A 219 -11.57 -4.22 0.28
N GLY A 220 -11.36 -5.15 -0.65
CA GLY A 220 -11.75 -6.55 -0.47
C GLY A 220 -10.71 -7.46 0.15
N ALA A 221 -9.51 -6.99 0.42
CA ALA A 221 -8.44 -7.83 0.94
C ALA A 221 -8.68 -8.26 2.39
N ARG A 222 -8.26 -9.49 2.67
CA ARG A 222 -8.20 -10.10 3.98
C ARG A 222 -6.78 -10.61 4.20
N THR A 223 -6.18 -10.24 5.34
CA THR A 223 -4.81 -10.62 5.68
C THR A 223 -4.55 -10.47 7.17
N SER A 224 -3.39 -10.93 7.65
CA SER A 224 -2.91 -10.72 9.00
C SER A 224 -2.08 -9.44 9.14
N ALA A 225 -1.88 -8.98 10.37
CA ALA A 225 -1.01 -7.83 10.64
C ALA A 225 0.46 -8.13 10.27
N ARG A 226 0.92 -9.35 10.56
CA ARG A 226 2.26 -9.79 10.19
C ARG A 226 2.48 -9.76 8.69
N ASP A 227 1.52 -10.26 7.94
CA ASP A 227 1.62 -10.28 6.47
C ASP A 227 1.60 -8.86 5.89
N TYR A 228 0.73 -7.99 6.43
CA TYR A 228 0.72 -6.60 5.98
C TYR A 228 2.02 -5.86 6.33
N LEU A 229 2.63 -6.17 7.51
CA LEU A 229 3.92 -5.62 7.87
C LEU A 229 5.02 -6.02 6.87
N ASN A 230 5.01 -7.27 6.37
CA ASN A 230 5.94 -7.70 5.32
C ASN A 230 5.82 -6.83 4.06
N PHE A 231 4.60 -6.47 3.67
CA PHE A 231 4.36 -5.54 2.55
C PHE A 231 4.93 -4.15 2.85
N LEU A 232 4.71 -3.61 4.06
CA LEU A 232 5.26 -2.31 4.46
C LEU A 232 6.79 -2.32 4.48
N GLU A 233 7.41 -3.42 4.91
CA GLU A 233 8.86 -3.60 4.84
C GLU A 233 9.36 -3.54 3.39
N MET A 234 8.66 -4.19 2.47
CA MET A 234 8.97 -4.11 1.04
C MET A 234 8.92 -2.66 0.53
N ILE A 235 7.90 -1.90 0.92
CA ILE A 235 7.80 -0.48 0.56
C ILE A 235 8.96 0.31 1.16
N ASN A 236 9.22 0.13 2.46
CA ASN A 236 10.27 0.85 3.20
C ASN A 236 11.68 0.53 2.68
N GLN A 237 11.91 -0.70 2.23
CA GLN A 237 13.15 -1.17 1.60
C GLN A 237 13.19 -0.90 0.09
N LYS A 238 12.44 0.13 -0.36
CA LYS A 238 12.43 0.59 -1.77
C LYS A 238 12.17 -0.55 -2.77
N GLY A 239 11.22 -1.40 -2.46
CA GLY A 239 10.77 -2.49 -3.32
C GLY A 239 11.52 -3.82 -3.13
N VAL A 240 12.33 -3.95 -2.09
CA VAL A 240 13.02 -5.20 -1.75
C VAL A 240 12.41 -5.84 -0.50
N PHE A 241 12.17 -7.14 -0.53
CA PHE A 241 11.76 -7.92 0.64
C PHE A 241 12.66 -9.14 0.80
N LYS A 242 13.30 -9.27 1.96
CA LYS A 242 14.25 -10.37 2.28
C LYS A 242 15.28 -10.62 1.16
N GLY A 243 15.88 -9.53 0.66
CA GLY A 243 16.90 -9.58 -0.39
C GLY A 243 16.39 -9.78 -1.82
N LYS A 244 15.07 -9.96 -2.02
CA LYS A 244 14.47 -10.13 -3.34
C LYS A 244 13.75 -8.87 -3.80
N ARG A 245 13.95 -8.47 -5.06
CA ARG A 245 13.22 -7.34 -5.67
C ARG A 245 11.79 -7.77 -5.98
N VAL A 246 10.82 -7.04 -5.43
CA VAL A 246 9.38 -7.18 -5.70
C VAL A 246 8.91 -6.09 -6.67
N LEU A 247 9.31 -4.83 -6.39
CA LEU A 247 9.06 -3.67 -7.24
C LEU A 247 10.36 -2.91 -7.47
N SER A 248 10.47 -2.17 -8.56
CA SER A 248 11.61 -1.28 -8.77
C SER A 248 11.59 -0.13 -7.76
N GLU A 249 12.75 0.46 -7.47
CA GLU A 249 12.84 1.67 -6.64
C GLU A 249 12.06 2.83 -7.29
N GLN A 250 12.07 2.90 -8.62
CA GLN A 250 11.30 3.88 -9.37
C GLN A 250 9.79 3.70 -9.16
N ALA A 251 9.27 2.46 -9.18
CA ALA A 251 7.86 2.17 -8.93
C ALA A 251 7.46 2.58 -7.51
N ILE A 252 8.30 2.32 -6.51
CA ILE A 252 8.04 2.78 -5.13
C ILE A 252 8.02 4.30 -5.04
N THR A 253 9.00 4.98 -5.65
CA THR A 253 9.08 6.45 -5.66
C THR A 253 7.83 7.05 -6.31
N GLU A 254 7.42 6.53 -7.46
CA GLU A 254 6.21 6.96 -8.16
C GLU A 254 4.94 6.69 -7.34
N MET A 255 4.84 5.51 -6.70
CA MET A 255 3.71 5.14 -5.84
C MET A 255 3.53 6.11 -4.67
N LEU A 256 4.62 6.57 -4.08
CA LEU A 256 4.62 7.46 -2.91
C LEU A 256 4.62 8.95 -3.28
N SER A 257 4.73 9.31 -4.56
CA SER A 257 4.67 10.70 -5.04
C SER A 257 3.23 11.22 -5.03
N ASP A 258 3.07 12.56 -5.06
CA ASP A 258 1.73 13.16 -5.12
C ASP A 258 1.11 12.94 -6.51
N GLN A 259 0.01 12.23 -6.53
CA GLN A 259 -0.72 11.89 -7.75
C GLN A 259 -1.99 12.72 -7.92
N THR A 260 -2.30 13.62 -6.97
CA THR A 260 -3.51 14.44 -7.00
C THR A 260 -3.40 15.66 -7.90
N ALA A 261 -2.16 16.08 -8.23
CA ALA A 261 -1.85 17.16 -9.15
C ALA A 261 -2.64 18.47 -8.89
N GLY A 262 -2.86 18.79 -7.61
CA GLY A 262 -3.59 20.00 -7.21
C GLY A 262 -5.12 19.91 -7.41
N ALA A 263 -5.68 18.72 -7.63
CA ALA A 263 -7.12 18.54 -7.72
C ALA A 263 -7.81 19.02 -6.44
N THR A 264 -9.00 19.65 -6.59
CA THR A 264 -9.81 20.11 -5.46
C THR A 264 -10.40 18.92 -4.71
N ILE A 265 -10.37 18.97 -3.38
CA ILE A 265 -10.92 17.89 -2.55
C ILE A 265 -12.43 18.08 -2.43
N GLN A 266 -13.21 17.15 -2.96
CA GLN A 266 -14.68 17.15 -2.88
C GLN A 266 -15.22 16.00 -2.04
N GLY A 267 -14.63 14.81 -2.12
CA GLY A 267 -15.08 13.64 -1.37
C GLY A 267 -13.89 12.92 -0.75
N THR A 268 -13.80 12.95 0.59
CA THR A 268 -12.77 12.24 1.34
C THR A 268 -13.32 11.78 2.69
N PRO A 269 -12.94 10.58 3.19
CA PRO A 269 -13.27 10.16 4.54
C PRO A 269 -12.48 10.94 5.60
N TYR A 270 -11.43 11.66 5.18
CA TYR A 270 -10.50 12.38 6.05
C TYR A 270 -10.33 13.84 5.57
N PRO A 271 -11.34 14.69 5.80
CA PRO A 271 -11.34 16.07 5.25
C PRO A 271 -10.16 16.92 5.73
N THR A 272 -9.63 16.62 6.91
CA THR A 272 -8.46 17.30 7.50
C THR A 272 -7.24 16.38 7.62
N ASN A 273 -7.24 15.25 6.92
CA ASN A 273 -6.25 14.18 7.02
C ASN A 273 -5.87 13.84 8.48
N PRO A 274 -6.77 13.19 9.26
CA PRO A 274 -6.53 12.89 10.68
C PRO A 274 -5.36 11.92 10.90
N TYR A 275 -4.79 11.36 9.84
CA TYR A 275 -3.60 10.50 9.88
C TYR A 275 -2.31 11.27 9.62
N SER A 276 -2.40 12.60 9.49
CA SER A 276 -1.24 13.48 9.41
C SER A 276 -1.06 14.27 10.71
N PRO A 277 0.16 14.42 11.24
CA PRO A 277 0.44 15.37 12.30
C PRO A 277 0.35 16.83 11.83
N HIS A 278 0.17 17.07 10.54
CA HIS A 278 0.03 18.38 9.92
C HIS A 278 -1.35 18.53 9.25
N PRO A 279 -2.44 18.68 10.00
CA PRO A 279 -3.79 18.71 9.45
C PRO A 279 -4.04 19.87 8.48
N THR A 280 -3.19 20.90 8.50
CA THR A 280 -3.31 22.08 7.62
C THR A 280 -2.73 21.88 6.22
N THR A 281 -2.02 20.80 5.95
CA THR A 281 -1.36 20.58 4.63
C THR A 281 -2.32 20.04 3.56
N GLY A 282 -3.57 19.79 3.91
CA GLY A 282 -4.57 19.23 3.00
C GLY A 282 -4.37 17.73 2.72
N VAL A 283 -5.36 17.15 2.05
CA VAL A 283 -5.31 15.73 1.67
C VAL A 283 -4.43 15.58 0.44
N ARG A 284 -3.44 14.69 0.50
CA ARG A 284 -2.57 14.31 -0.62
C ARG A 284 -2.52 12.80 -0.75
N TYR A 285 -2.47 12.31 -1.99
CA TYR A 285 -2.62 10.89 -2.26
C TYR A 285 -1.61 10.42 -3.32
N GLY A 286 -1.04 9.26 -3.07
CA GLY A 286 -0.18 8.53 -4.03
C GLY A 286 -0.97 7.49 -4.83
N ILE A 287 -0.33 6.40 -5.19
CA ILE A 287 -1.00 5.25 -5.81
C ILE A 287 -1.48 4.29 -4.71
N GLY A 288 -2.72 4.52 -4.22
CA GLY A 288 -3.34 3.67 -3.20
C GLY A 288 -2.97 3.99 -1.75
N ASN A 289 -2.26 5.08 -1.47
CA ASN A 289 -1.82 5.47 -0.12
C ASN A 289 -2.01 6.97 0.14
N TRP A 290 -2.22 7.33 1.40
CA TRP A 290 -2.21 8.70 1.90
C TRP A 290 -0.77 9.15 2.14
N ARG A 291 -0.47 10.39 1.82
CA ARG A 291 0.81 11.05 2.09
C ARG A 291 0.62 11.96 3.31
N ASP A 292 0.83 11.39 4.49
CA ASP A 292 0.47 12.00 5.77
C ASP A 292 1.39 13.15 6.14
N VAL A 293 2.70 12.96 6.00
CA VAL A 293 3.73 13.96 6.26
C VAL A 293 4.58 14.12 5.02
N VAL A 294 4.81 15.36 4.64
CA VAL A 294 5.69 15.70 3.52
C VAL A 294 6.73 16.74 3.98
N ASP A 295 7.92 16.66 3.44
CA ASP A 295 8.95 17.68 3.67
C ASP A 295 8.73 18.93 2.79
N ALA A 296 9.62 19.91 2.93
CA ALA A 296 9.55 21.15 2.17
C ALA A 296 9.69 20.95 0.65
N SER A 297 10.30 19.85 0.19
CA SER A 297 10.40 19.49 -1.22
C SER A 297 9.14 18.79 -1.75
N GLY A 298 8.18 18.46 -0.86
CA GLY A 298 7.01 17.68 -1.19
C GLY A 298 7.23 16.18 -1.20
N LYS A 299 8.39 15.67 -0.76
CA LYS A 299 8.64 14.23 -0.59
C LYS A 299 7.86 13.70 0.61
N ALA A 300 7.22 12.54 0.45
CA ALA A 300 6.53 11.88 1.55
C ALA A 300 7.54 11.34 2.57
N LEU A 301 7.39 11.78 3.82
CA LEU A 301 8.11 11.26 4.98
C LEU A 301 7.30 10.18 5.66
N GLU A 302 5.99 10.36 5.76
CA GLU A 302 5.08 9.34 6.28
C GLU A 302 3.92 9.11 5.33
N THR A 303 3.54 7.85 5.20
CA THR A 303 2.43 7.39 4.38
C THR A 303 1.61 6.35 5.12
N SER A 304 0.32 6.27 4.82
CA SER A 304 -0.59 5.29 5.41
C SER A 304 -1.70 4.85 4.45
N SER A 305 -2.41 3.83 4.83
CA SER A 305 -3.63 3.40 4.12
C SER A 305 -4.66 2.84 5.11
N PRO A 306 -5.27 3.67 5.96
CA PRO A 306 -6.22 3.19 6.95
C PRO A 306 -7.48 2.61 6.30
N GLY A 307 -8.00 1.55 6.91
CA GLY A 307 -9.18 0.84 6.46
C GLY A 307 -10.31 0.86 7.47
N LEU A 308 -11.55 1.05 7.00
CA LEU A 308 -12.75 1.23 7.80
C LEU A 308 -12.91 0.20 8.95
N PHE A 309 -12.43 -1.01 8.75
CA PHE A 309 -12.56 -2.08 9.74
C PHE A 309 -11.43 -2.09 10.80
N GLY A 310 -10.78 -0.95 11.05
CA GLY A 310 -9.81 -0.78 12.12
C GLY A 310 -8.40 -1.25 11.78
N ALA A 311 -8.05 -1.30 10.50
CA ALA A 311 -6.68 -1.50 10.06
C ALA A 311 -6.01 -0.12 9.84
N HIS A 312 -4.87 0.11 10.47
CA HIS A 312 -4.10 1.34 10.32
C HIS A 312 -2.62 1.03 10.04
N PRO A 313 -2.28 0.66 8.80
CA PRO A 313 -0.90 0.49 8.37
C PRO A 313 -0.25 1.85 8.07
N TRP A 314 1.04 2.00 8.42
CA TRP A 314 1.82 3.19 8.07
C TRP A 314 3.29 2.86 7.85
N GLN A 315 3.97 3.77 7.17
CA GLN A 315 5.42 3.81 7.00
C GLN A 315 5.93 5.20 7.40
N ASP A 316 7.05 5.26 8.09
CA ASP A 316 7.87 6.44 8.35
C ASP A 316 9.23 6.22 7.71
N SER A 317 9.46 6.85 6.57
CA SER A 317 10.70 6.69 5.79
C SER A 317 11.89 7.41 6.42
N LYS A 318 11.66 8.43 7.25
CA LYS A 318 12.70 9.19 7.95
C LYS A 318 13.38 8.31 9.00
N ASN A 319 12.58 7.54 9.75
CA ASN A 319 13.07 6.72 10.86
C ASN A 319 13.20 5.23 10.48
N ASN A 320 12.97 4.88 9.21
CA ASN A 320 12.89 3.48 8.73
C ASN A 320 11.93 2.61 9.56
N VAL A 321 10.81 3.19 9.95
CA VAL A 321 9.77 2.52 10.74
C VAL A 321 8.59 2.13 9.86
N THR A 322 8.10 0.93 10.09
CA THR A 322 6.82 0.45 9.56
C THR A 322 5.96 -0.04 10.71
N GLY A 323 4.67 0.17 10.62
CA GLY A 323 3.78 -0.27 11.69
C GLY A 323 2.37 -0.55 11.20
N ILE A 324 1.66 -1.32 11.98
CA ILE A 324 0.26 -1.61 11.76
C ILE A 324 -0.48 -1.71 13.10
N ILE A 325 -1.63 -1.07 13.17
CA ILE A 325 -2.59 -1.25 14.26
C ILE A 325 -3.79 -1.98 13.69
N PHE A 326 -4.21 -3.08 14.33
CA PHE A 326 -5.47 -3.76 14.07
C PHE A 326 -6.39 -3.63 15.28
N THR A 327 -7.67 -3.34 15.04
CA THR A 327 -8.68 -3.23 16.10
C THR A 327 -9.97 -3.91 15.66
N ARG A 328 -10.89 -4.19 16.57
CA ARG A 328 -12.26 -4.64 16.21
C ARG A 328 -13.23 -3.49 15.97
N THR A 329 -12.88 -2.29 16.42
CA THR A 329 -13.66 -1.09 16.18
C THR A 329 -13.43 -0.52 14.78
N THR A 330 -14.26 0.44 14.38
CA THR A 330 -14.06 1.13 13.11
C THR A 330 -12.95 2.17 13.21
N THR A 331 -12.28 2.44 12.09
CA THR A 331 -11.26 3.50 12.02
C THR A 331 -11.82 4.88 12.41
N ARG A 332 -13.11 5.14 12.18
CA ARG A 332 -13.75 6.40 12.64
C ARG A 332 -13.69 6.58 14.14
N GLN A 333 -13.85 5.51 14.91
CA GLN A 333 -13.79 5.53 16.37
C GLN A 333 -12.35 5.54 16.90
N SER A 334 -11.45 4.80 16.25
CA SER A 334 -10.07 4.60 16.72
C SER A 334 -9.05 5.59 16.17
N ALA A 335 -9.42 6.44 15.20
CA ALA A 335 -8.47 7.28 14.47
C ALA A 335 -7.58 8.13 15.38
N THR A 336 -8.18 8.90 16.30
CA THR A 336 -7.44 9.80 17.20
C THR A 336 -6.47 9.03 18.11
N THR A 337 -6.94 7.92 18.70
CA THR A 337 -6.12 7.08 19.60
C THR A 337 -4.99 6.39 18.82
N SER A 338 -5.28 5.85 17.64
CA SER A 338 -4.28 5.20 16.80
C SER A 338 -3.21 6.18 16.30
N LEU A 339 -3.59 7.42 15.97
CA LEU A 339 -2.64 8.48 15.63
C LEU A 339 -1.73 8.83 16.80
N LYS A 340 -2.31 8.93 18.01
CA LYS A 340 -1.53 9.24 19.20
C LYS A 340 -0.49 8.16 19.49
N ILE A 341 -0.85 6.88 19.33
CA ILE A 341 0.11 5.78 19.45
C ILE A 341 1.25 5.93 18.43
N ARG A 342 0.92 6.22 17.17
CA ARG A 342 1.91 6.45 16.11
C ARG A 342 2.84 7.62 16.43
N GLU A 343 2.34 8.74 16.94
CA GLU A 343 3.12 9.89 17.39
C GLU A 343 4.06 9.53 18.56
N MET A 344 3.56 8.78 19.54
CA MET A 344 4.37 8.34 20.69
C MET A 344 5.51 7.41 20.25
N ILE A 345 5.22 6.47 19.33
CA ILE A 345 6.23 5.59 18.75
C ILE A 345 7.31 6.42 18.02
N ARG A 346 6.91 7.40 17.19
CA ARG A 346 7.84 8.31 16.50
C ARG A 346 8.71 9.03 17.50
N ALA A 347 8.14 9.64 18.53
CA ALA A 347 8.87 10.38 19.56
C ALA A 347 9.87 9.50 20.35
N ILE A 348 9.59 8.20 20.49
CA ILE A 348 10.49 7.25 21.14
C ILE A 348 11.66 6.87 20.21
N VAL A 349 11.40 6.62 18.94
CA VAL A 349 12.47 6.19 18.02
C VAL A 349 13.37 7.35 17.56
N GLU A 350 12.92 8.59 17.67
CA GLU A 350 13.70 9.79 17.38
C GLU A 350 14.66 10.21 18.51
N LYS A 351 14.53 9.67 19.72
CA LYS A 351 15.47 9.87 20.83
C LYS A 351 16.73 9.01 20.66
#